data_d94110bacef86a517001cdbd54acae68
#
_entry.id   d94110bacef86a517001cdbd54acae68
#
_cell.length_a   1.000
_cell.length_b   1.000
_cell.length_c   1.000
_cell.angle_alpha   90.00
_cell.angle_beta   90.00
_cell.angle_gamma   90.00
#
_symmetry.space_group_name_H-M   'P 1'
#
loop_
_entity.id
_entity.type
_entity.pdbx_description
1 polymer ?
#
loop_
_entity_poly.entity_id
_entity_poly.type
_entity_poly.pdbx_seq_one_letter_code
_entity_poly.pdbx_strand_id
1 'polypeptide(L)'
;FDNFYVANPICQPNRAALATGQLTSVNGCRQNGIPLGLDCTTYADVLRSSGYRTGLVGKAHFQNVSPIEAKLPQSNGKGEEPNRPYNLALRSQRRGSEYECEIRTSWIKNPNKELPLPYYGFDHVRLCIGHGDQVEGHYSSWLKNKLAGASDPRGRAGALEDGSPETPQIWRTALSEEHYPTSYVGEQACKFLEEQDD
;
A
#
# COMPACT_ATOMS: atom_id res chain seq x y z
N PHE A 1 -12.74 12.72 -16.95
CA PHE A 1 -11.59 12.72 -17.87
C PHE A 1 -11.77 11.56 -18.85
N ASP A 2 -11.94 11.87 -20.15
CA ASP A 2 -12.19 10.85 -21.16
C ASP A 2 -10.91 10.18 -21.65
N ASN A 3 -9.74 10.81 -21.41
CA ASN A 3 -8.43 10.36 -21.85
C ASN A 3 -7.41 10.46 -20.71
N PHE A 4 -7.63 9.69 -19.63
CA PHE A 4 -6.69 9.58 -18.53
C PHE A 4 -6.01 8.20 -18.54
N TYR A 5 -4.73 8.18 -18.82
CA TYR A 5 -3.94 6.96 -18.93
C TYR A 5 -2.97 6.83 -17.76
N VAL A 6 -2.88 5.63 -17.19
CA VAL A 6 -1.94 5.30 -16.12
C VAL A 6 -0.57 4.91 -16.70
N ALA A 7 0.50 5.21 -15.98
CA ALA A 7 1.86 4.85 -16.40
C ALA A 7 2.10 3.33 -16.37
N ASN A 8 1.33 2.58 -15.57
CA ASN A 8 1.40 1.13 -15.48
C ASN A 8 0.05 0.58 -14.98
N PRO A 9 -0.49 -0.51 -15.55
CA PRO A 9 -1.77 -1.07 -15.13
C PRO A 9 -1.72 -1.82 -13.79
N ILE A 10 -0.53 -1.98 -13.19
CA ILE A 10 -0.32 -2.67 -11.92
C ILE A 10 -0.21 -1.65 -10.77
N CYS A 11 -0.83 -1.96 -9.63
CA CYS A 11 -1.04 -1.00 -8.55
C CYS A 11 0.26 -0.43 -7.95
N GLN A 12 1.22 -1.23 -7.55
CA GLN A 12 2.46 -0.75 -6.93
C GLN A 12 3.31 0.07 -7.91
N PRO A 13 3.63 -0.41 -9.13
CA PRO A 13 4.35 0.37 -10.12
C PRO A 13 3.67 1.69 -10.50
N ASN A 14 2.35 1.67 -10.66
CA ASN A 14 1.62 2.90 -11.01
C ASN A 14 1.69 3.95 -9.90
N ARG A 15 1.58 3.52 -8.64
CA ARG A 15 1.68 4.41 -7.47
C ARG A 15 3.08 4.98 -7.32
N ALA A 16 4.11 4.16 -7.57
CA ALA A 16 5.50 4.62 -7.61
C ALA A 16 5.72 5.65 -8.72
N ALA A 17 5.17 5.42 -9.91
CA ALA A 17 5.25 6.36 -11.02
C ALA A 17 4.54 7.69 -10.69
N LEU A 18 3.34 7.62 -10.07
CA LEU A 18 2.60 8.80 -9.63
C LEU A 18 3.38 9.59 -8.57
N ALA A 19 3.96 8.90 -7.60
CA ALA A 19 4.70 9.55 -6.49
C ALA A 19 5.98 10.25 -6.98
N THR A 20 6.68 9.67 -7.94
CA THR A 20 7.98 10.16 -8.40
C THR A 20 7.94 10.99 -9.68
N GLY A 21 6.82 10.97 -10.42
CA GLY A 21 6.75 11.51 -11.76
C GLY A 21 7.62 10.76 -12.79
N GLN A 22 8.12 9.58 -12.45
CA GLN A 22 9.03 8.80 -13.27
C GLN A 22 8.37 7.51 -13.77
N LEU A 23 8.71 7.11 -14.99
CA LEU A 23 8.31 5.79 -15.49
C LEU A 23 8.89 4.67 -14.62
N THR A 24 8.20 3.54 -14.58
CA THR A 24 8.59 2.38 -13.74
C THR A 24 9.94 1.78 -14.14
N SER A 25 10.37 1.97 -15.38
CA SER A 25 11.72 1.62 -15.86
C SER A 25 12.81 2.49 -15.26
N VAL A 26 12.50 3.72 -14.85
CA VAL A 26 13.44 4.68 -14.25
C VAL A 26 13.50 4.52 -12.73
N ASN A 27 12.33 4.56 -12.05
CA ASN A 27 12.28 4.43 -10.59
C ASN A 27 12.52 2.99 -10.08
N GLY A 28 12.53 2.01 -10.98
CA GLY A 28 12.85 0.60 -10.69
C GLY A 28 11.69 -0.23 -10.12
N CYS A 29 10.57 0.37 -9.72
CA CYS A 29 9.39 -0.32 -9.24
C CYS A 29 8.55 -0.84 -10.42
N ARG A 30 8.96 -1.98 -11.01
CA ARG A 30 8.43 -2.49 -12.29
C ARG A 30 7.24 -3.45 -12.16
N GLN A 31 7.07 -4.05 -10.99
CA GLN A 31 5.98 -4.98 -10.68
C GLN A 31 5.73 -5.02 -9.19
N ASN A 32 4.59 -5.60 -8.77
CA ASN A 32 4.33 -5.86 -7.36
C ASN A 32 5.43 -6.78 -6.79
N GLY A 33 5.89 -6.48 -5.58
CA GLY A 33 6.99 -7.18 -4.94
C GLY A 33 8.36 -6.50 -5.13
N ILE A 34 8.44 -5.40 -5.87
CA ILE A 34 9.64 -4.56 -5.97
C ILE A 34 9.29 -3.18 -5.38
N PRO A 35 9.73 -2.86 -4.16
CA PRO A 35 9.38 -1.60 -3.52
C PRO A 35 10.01 -0.39 -4.22
N LEU A 36 9.37 0.77 -4.08
CA LEU A 36 9.98 2.04 -4.44
C LEU A 36 11.19 2.30 -3.54
N GLY A 37 12.28 2.80 -4.11
CA GLY A 37 13.48 3.12 -3.35
C GLY A 37 13.22 4.24 -2.34
N LEU A 38 13.81 4.10 -1.17
CA LEU A 38 13.82 5.17 -0.16
C LEU A 38 14.71 6.36 -0.57
N ASP A 39 15.54 6.16 -1.58
CA ASP A 39 16.38 7.16 -2.24
C ASP A 39 15.67 7.89 -3.39
N CYS A 40 14.46 7.49 -3.74
CA CYS A 40 13.68 8.15 -4.76
C CYS A 40 12.99 9.40 -4.18
N THR A 41 13.19 10.54 -4.83
CA THR A 41 12.47 11.76 -4.52
C THR A 41 11.03 11.67 -5.01
N THR A 42 10.07 11.95 -4.13
CA THR A 42 8.64 12.01 -4.44
C THR A 42 8.16 13.46 -4.54
N TYR A 43 6.95 13.66 -5.09
CA TYR A 43 6.34 15.01 -5.06
C TYR A 43 6.11 15.49 -3.61
N ALA A 44 5.89 14.57 -2.67
CA ALA A 44 5.71 14.92 -1.27
C ALA A 44 7.01 15.43 -0.63
N ASP A 45 8.17 14.86 -1.00
CA ASP A 45 9.47 15.38 -0.57
C ASP A 45 9.68 16.82 -1.06
N VAL A 46 9.32 17.10 -2.32
CA VAL A 46 9.44 18.45 -2.92
C VAL A 46 8.53 19.43 -2.18
N LEU A 47 7.26 19.08 -1.98
CA LEU A 47 6.31 19.94 -1.27
C LEU A 47 6.75 20.17 0.18
N ARG A 48 7.15 19.11 0.88
CA ARG A 48 7.66 19.18 2.24
C ARG A 48 8.88 20.11 2.36
N SER A 49 9.83 20.00 1.42
CA SER A 49 11.01 20.87 1.40
C SER A 49 10.66 22.35 1.15
N SER A 50 9.49 22.59 0.57
CA SER A 50 8.95 23.94 0.32
C SER A 50 8.06 24.45 1.47
N GLY A 51 8.03 23.74 2.62
CA GLY A 51 7.30 24.14 3.81
C GLY A 51 5.84 23.68 3.87
N TYR A 52 5.40 22.86 2.92
CA TYR A 52 4.06 22.26 3.00
C TYR A 52 4.01 21.14 4.02
N ARG A 53 2.94 21.06 4.80
CA ARG A 53 2.57 19.89 5.59
C ARG A 53 2.06 18.81 4.64
N THR A 54 2.64 17.62 4.72
CA THR A 54 2.34 16.52 3.81
C THR A 54 1.60 15.39 4.51
N GLY A 55 0.47 14.96 3.95
CA GLY A 55 -0.35 13.89 4.51
C GLY A 55 -0.68 12.79 3.50
N LEU A 56 -0.58 11.55 3.93
CA LEU A 56 -1.00 10.37 3.19
C LEU A 56 -2.06 9.63 3.99
N VAL A 57 -3.28 9.60 3.47
CA VAL A 57 -4.39 8.85 4.06
C VAL A 57 -4.90 7.83 3.05
N GLY A 58 -4.89 6.57 3.42
CA GLY A 58 -5.32 5.47 2.55
C GLY A 58 -4.19 4.57 2.09
N LYS A 59 -4.29 4.08 0.86
CA LYS A 59 -3.34 3.10 0.31
C LYS A 59 -2.12 3.79 -0.29
N ALA A 60 -0.93 3.57 0.28
CA ALA A 60 0.34 3.93 -0.32
C ALA A 60 0.79 2.92 -1.38
N HIS A 61 1.07 1.72 -0.97
CA HIS A 61 1.59 0.63 -1.79
C HIS A 61 2.87 1.01 -2.52
N PHE A 62 3.75 1.71 -1.83
CA PHE A 62 5.12 2.00 -2.27
C PHE A 62 6.06 0.85 -1.90
N GLN A 63 5.69 0.09 -0.87
CA GLN A 63 6.40 -1.09 -0.42
C GLN A 63 5.55 -2.35 -0.62
N ASN A 64 6.14 -3.50 -0.36
CA ASN A 64 5.45 -4.77 -0.50
C ASN A 64 4.40 -4.95 0.60
N VAL A 65 3.22 -5.43 0.21
CA VAL A 65 2.13 -5.74 1.16
C VAL A 65 2.17 -7.20 1.64
N SER A 66 3.04 -7.99 1.04
CA SER A 66 3.27 -9.41 1.33
C SER A 66 4.77 -9.67 1.42
N PRO A 67 5.23 -10.59 2.27
CA PRO A 67 6.63 -11.00 2.32
C PRO A 67 7.09 -11.78 1.08
N ILE A 68 6.17 -12.07 0.15
CA ILE A 68 6.48 -12.78 -1.09
C ILE A 68 7.21 -11.81 -2.03
N GLU A 69 8.46 -12.12 -2.29
CA GLU A 69 9.26 -11.38 -3.27
C GLU A 69 8.72 -11.55 -4.70
N ALA A 70 8.97 -10.55 -5.54
CA ALA A 70 8.67 -10.63 -6.94
C ALA A 70 9.37 -11.84 -7.56
N LYS A 71 8.60 -12.72 -8.19
CA LYS A 71 9.16 -13.79 -9.03
C LYS A 71 9.75 -13.14 -10.28
N LEU A 72 11.06 -13.14 -10.35
CA LEU A 72 11.76 -12.73 -11.57
C LEU A 72 11.71 -13.87 -12.58
N PRO A 73 11.62 -13.57 -13.88
CA PRO A 73 11.67 -14.60 -14.89
C PRO A 73 12.91 -15.47 -14.67
N GLN A 74 12.72 -16.75 -14.43
CA GLN A 74 13.83 -17.70 -14.43
C GLN A 74 14.26 -17.88 -15.88
N SER A 75 15.58 -17.88 -16.15
CA SER A 75 16.06 -18.27 -17.47
C SER A 75 15.56 -19.69 -17.74
N ASN A 76 14.94 -19.92 -18.89
CA ASN A 76 14.49 -21.25 -19.33
C ASN A 76 15.67 -22.17 -19.64
N GLY A 77 16.84 -21.92 -19.10
CA GLY A 77 18.07 -22.65 -19.33
C GLY A 77 18.29 -23.75 -18.31
N LYS A 78 18.43 -24.95 -18.80
CA LYS A 78 18.92 -26.11 -18.09
C LYS A 78 20.22 -25.76 -17.33
N GLY A 79 20.15 -25.60 -16.00
CA GLY A 79 21.32 -25.68 -15.11
C GLY A 79 22.39 -24.58 -15.24
N GLU A 80 22.16 -23.53 -16.00
CA GLU A 80 23.07 -22.39 -16.02
C GLU A 80 22.77 -21.43 -14.87
N GLU A 81 23.82 -21.02 -14.14
CA GLU A 81 23.78 -19.88 -13.23
C GLU A 81 23.08 -18.70 -13.91
N PRO A 82 22.11 -18.04 -13.26
CA PRO A 82 21.43 -16.89 -13.84
C PRO A 82 22.49 -15.92 -14.36
N ASN A 83 22.40 -15.57 -15.64
CA ASN A 83 23.39 -14.75 -16.34
C ASN A 83 23.81 -13.55 -15.48
N ARG A 84 25.10 -13.39 -15.22
CA ARG A 84 25.69 -12.39 -14.36
C ARG A 84 25.18 -10.95 -14.57
N PRO A 85 24.89 -10.49 -15.82
CA PRO A 85 24.24 -9.21 -16.07
C PRO A 85 22.82 -9.12 -15.49
N TYR A 86 22.08 -10.23 -15.51
CA TYR A 86 20.72 -10.29 -14.95
C TYR A 86 20.75 -10.25 -13.44
N ASN A 87 21.67 -10.95 -12.79
CA ASN A 87 21.89 -10.88 -11.35
C ASN A 87 22.32 -9.49 -10.89
N LEU A 88 23.08 -8.76 -11.71
CA LEU A 88 23.42 -7.36 -11.44
C LEU A 88 22.20 -6.45 -11.54
N ALA A 89 21.28 -6.72 -12.48
CA ALA A 89 20.00 -6.01 -12.55
C ALA A 89 19.10 -6.32 -11.33
N LEU A 90 19.25 -7.48 -10.71
CA LEU A 90 18.56 -7.87 -9.49
C LEU A 90 19.10 -7.21 -8.22
N ARG A 91 20.30 -6.61 -8.25
CA ARG A 91 20.83 -5.80 -7.14
C ARG A 91 19.96 -4.60 -6.81
N SER A 92 19.05 -4.22 -7.70
CA SER A 92 18.00 -3.23 -7.42
C SER A 92 16.85 -3.79 -6.57
N GLN A 93 16.88 -5.07 -6.18
CA GLN A 93 15.94 -5.59 -5.18
C GLN A 93 16.26 -4.95 -3.84
N ARG A 94 15.40 -4.03 -3.49
CA ARG A 94 15.45 -3.32 -2.22
C ARG A 94 14.88 -4.22 -1.15
N ARG A 95 15.74 -4.63 -0.22
CA ARG A 95 15.44 -5.56 0.86
C ARG A 95 15.87 -4.94 2.17
N GLY A 96 15.27 -5.38 3.25
CA GLY A 96 15.55 -4.93 4.60
C GLY A 96 14.28 -4.51 5.31
N SER A 97 14.35 -4.42 6.62
CA SER A 97 13.20 -4.10 7.48
C SER A 97 12.59 -2.72 7.18
N GLU A 98 13.39 -1.81 6.64
CA GLU A 98 12.97 -0.49 6.18
C GLU A 98 11.99 -0.53 5.00
N TYR A 99 11.97 -1.65 4.25
CA TYR A 99 11.04 -1.89 3.15
C TYR A 99 9.83 -2.76 3.53
N GLU A 100 9.66 -3.03 4.83
CA GLU A 100 8.59 -3.89 5.37
C GLU A 100 7.47 -3.12 6.07
N CYS A 101 7.41 -1.80 5.85
CA CYS A 101 6.41 -0.96 6.52
C CYS A 101 4.97 -1.32 6.13
N GLU A 102 4.75 -1.79 4.91
CA GLU A 102 3.43 -2.15 4.39
C GLU A 102 3.16 -3.67 4.40
N ILE A 103 3.99 -4.50 5.03
CA ILE A 103 3.72 -5.94 5.14
C ILE A 103 2.47 -6.17 6.00
N ARG A 104 1.40 -6.64 5.37
CA ARG A 104 0.09 -6.83 5.99
C ARG A 104 0.13 -7.68 7.25
N THR A 105 0.85 -8.81 7.21
CA THR A 105 0.96 -9.72 8.36
C THR A 105 1.67 -9.10 9.55
N SER A 106 2.53 -8.11 9.36
CA SER A 106 3.18 -7.41 10.46
C SER A 106 2.19 -6.50 11.21
N TRP A 107 1.23 -5.91 10.52
CA TRP A 107 0.17 -5.10 11.12
C TRP A 107 -0.86 -5.95 11.88
N ILE A 108 -1.18 -7.15 11.37
CA ILE A 108 -2.03 -8.11 12.08
C ILE A 108 -1.39 -8.51 13.42
N LYS A 109 -0.07 -8.75 13.42
CA LYS A 109 0.69 -9.13 14.63
C LYS A 109 0.90 -7.95 15.59
N ASN A 110 1.09 -6.75 15.06
CA ASN A 110 1.30 -5.53 15.83
C ASN A 110 0.42 -4.40 15.27
N PRO A 111 -0.83 -4.31 15.73
CA PRO A 111 -1.77 -3.28 15.27
C PRO A 111 -1.33 -1.83 15.59
N ASN A 112 -0.45 -1.65 16.58
CA ASN A 112 0.10 -0.36 16.98
C ASN A 112 1.49 -0.11 16.38
N LYS A 113 1.79 -0.75 15.25
CA LYS A 113 3.06 -0.54 14.53
C LYS A 113 3.20 0.93 14.15
N GLU A 114 4.33 1.50 14.50
CA GLU A 114 4.73 2.84 14.08
C GLU A 114 5.47 2.80 12.75
N LEU A 115 5.35 3.87 11.98
CA LEU A 115 6.07 4.08 10.74
C LEU A 115 7.21 5.06 10.96
N PRO A 116 8.36 4.85 10.32
CA PRO A 116 9.38 5.88 10.23
C PRO A 116 8.82 7.08 9.43
N LEU A 117 8.90 8.27 10.01
CA LEU A 117 8.47 9.51 9.35
C LEU A 117 9.69 10.39 9.08
N PRO A 118 9.72 11.11 7.95
CA PRO A 118 8.71 11.13 6.90
C PRO A 118 8.68 9.83 6.11
N TYR A 119 7.50 9.33 5.75
CA TYR A 119 7.32 8.16 4.92
C TYR A 119 7.17 8.58 3.46
N TYR A 120 8.19 8.41 2.65
CA TYR A 120 8.26 8.89 1.26
C TYR A 120 7.83 10.36 1.13
N GLY A 121 8.35 11.22 2.02
CA GLY A 121 8.04 12.64 2.04
C GLY A 121 6.75 13.04 2.77
N PHE A 122 5.98 12.10 3.28
CA PHE A 122 4.77 12.37 4.05
C PHE A 122 5.05 12.42 5.55
N ASP A 123 4.77 13.56 6.20
CA ASP A 123 4.92 13.76 7.64
C ASP A 123 3.74 13.17 8.44
N HIS A 124 2.55 13.11 7.84
CA HIS A 124 1.37 12.48 8.42
C HIS A 124 0.95 11.27 7.58
N VAL A 125 0.80 10.10 8.21
CA VAL A 125 0.46 8.87 7.48
C VAL A 125 -0.60 8.06 8.20
N ARG A 126 -1.67 7.70 7.47
CA ARG A 126 -2.74 6.79 7.91
C ARG A 126 -2.94 5.72 6.84
N LEU A 127 -2.20 4.60 6.97
CA LEU A 127 -2.20 3.53 5.97
C LEU A 127 -3.44 2.66 6.00
N CYS A 128 -3.92 2.36 4.79
CA CYS A 128 -4.85 1.29 4.46
C CYS A 128 -4.13 0.27 3.58
N ILE A 129 -3.93 -0.96 4.06
CA ILE A 129 -3.12 -1.97 3.38
C ILE A 129 -4.01 -3.15 2.97
N GLY A 130 -4.20 -3.36 1.70
CA GLY A 130 -5.06 -4.42 1.15
C GLY A 130 -6.13 -3.90 0.21
N HIS A 131 -7.25 -4.64 0.13
CA HIS A 131 -8.37 -4.36 -0.78
C HIS A 131 -9.71 -4.62 -0.11
N GLY A 132 -10.74 -3.93 -0.60
CA GLY A 132 -12.12 -4.09 -0.13
C GLY A 132 -12.25 -3.86 1.36
N ASP A 133 -12.95 -4.73 2.05
CA ASP A 133 -13.12 -4.71 3.49
C ASP A 133 -11.97 -5.39 4.25
N GLN A 134 -11.11 -6.15 3.56
CA GLN A 134 -9.95 -6.82 4.16
C GLN A 134 -8.71 -5.92 4.25
N VAL A 135 -8.88 -4.68 4.65
CA VAL A 135 -7.82 -3.69 4.81
C VAL A 135 -7.21 -3.80 6.21
N GLU A 136 -5.88 -3.77 6.26
CA GLU A 136 -5.08 -3.67 7.48
C GLU A 136 -4.40 -2.29 7.59
N GLY A 137 -3.43 -2.16 8.45
CA GLY A 137 -2.76 -0.89 8.74
C GLY A 137 -3.46 -0.15 9.88
N HIS A 138 -3.40 1.16 9.86
CA HIS A 138 -4.05 2.00 10.87
C HIS A 138 -5.58 1.82 10.90
N TYR A 139 -6.18 1.48 9.75
CA TYR A 139 -7.60 1.19 9.66
C TYR A 139 -8.02 0.03 10.56
N SER A 140 -7.27 -1.06 10.59
CA SER A 140 -7.67 -2.23 11.39
C SER A 140 -7.70 -1.94 12.90
N SER A 141 -6.78 -1.12 13.39
CA SER A 141 -6.79 -0.66 14.79
C SER A 141 -7.99 0.26 15.09
N TRP A 142 -8.28 1.18 14.17
CA TRP A 142 -9.44 2.05 14.26
C TRP A 142 -10.75 1.25 14.27
N LEU A 143 -10.90 0.30 13.34
CA LEU A 143 -12.09 -0.57 13.28
C LEU A 143 -12.27 -1.39 14.55
N LYS A 144 -11.20 -2.00 15.06
CA LYS A 144 -11.23 -2.77 16.31
C LYS A 144 -11.76 -1.93 17.48
N ASN A 145 -11.35 -0.67 17.57
CA ASN A 145 -11.84 0.25 18.59
C ASN A 145 -13.32 0.59 18.39
N LYS A 146 -13.76 0.78 17.15
CA LYS A 146 -15.17 1.07 16.82
C LYS A 146 -16.08 -0.14 17.12
N LEU A 147 -15.62 -1.35 16.87
CA LEU A 147 -16.37 -2.57 17.15
C LEU A 147 -16.49 -2.89 18.66
N ALA A 148 -15.71 -2.22 19.52
CA ALA A 148 -15.83 -2.32 20.99
C ALA A 148 -15.89 -3.77 21.53
N GLY A 149 -15.17 -4.69 20.93
CA GLY A 149 -15.12 -6.10 21.33
C GLY A 149 -16.10 -7.02 20.59
N ALA A 150 -16.92 -6.52 19.69
CA ALA A 150 -17.69 -7.35 18.78
C ALA A 150 -16.76 -8.10 17.79
N SER A 151 -17.26 -9.21 17.24
CA SER A 151 -16.52 -9.99 16.22
C SER A 151 -16.28 -9.15 14.98
N ASP A 152 -15.12 -9.31 14.36
CA ASP A 152 -14.76 -8.65 13.10
C ASP A 152 -15.58 -9.26 11.94
N PRO A 153 -16.46 -8.49 11.28
CA PRO A 153 -17.33 -9.00 10.22
C PRO A 153 -16.66 -8.99 8.84
N ARG A 154 -15.39 -8.61 8.75
CA ARG A 154 -14.67 -8.45 7.49
C ARG A 154 -14.41 -9.79 6.78
N GLY A 155 -14.28 -9.68 5.45
CA GLY A 155 -13.89 -10.78 4.60
C GLY A 155 -15.02 -11.74 4.29
N ARG A 156 -14.70 -12.74 3.47
CA ARG A 156 -15.68 -13.70 2.96
C ARG A 156 -16.40 -14.50 4.04
N ALA A 157 -15.71 -14.81 5.13
CA ALA A 157 -16.30 -15.60 6.23
C ALA A 157 -17.43 -14.86 6.96
N GLY A 158 -17.41 -13.51 6.94
CA GLY A 158 -18.45 -12.67 7.49
C GLY A 158 -19.43 -12.11 6.44
N ALA A 159 -19.24 -12.45 5.17
CA ALA A 159 -20.02 -11.88 4.07
C ALA A 159 -21.51 -12.21 4.19
N LEU A 160 -22.34 -11.26 3.78
CA LEU A 160 -23.79 -11.47 3.66
C LEU A 160 -24.08 -12.36 2.45
N GLU A 161 -25.00 -13.30 2.62
CA GLU A 161 -25.51 -14.12 1.52
C GLU A 161 -26.34 -13.26 0.56
N ASP A 162 -25.98 -13.26 -0.73
CA ASP A 162 -26.70 -12.50 -1.75
C ASP A 162 -26.79 -13.25 -3.09
N GLY A 163 -26.43 -14.54 -3.12
CA GLY A 163 -26.41 -15.35 -4.33
C GLY A 163 -25.26 -15.03 -5.29
N SER A 164 -24.31 -14.19 -4.87
CA SER A 164 -23.13 -13.88 -5.69
C SER A 164 -22.31 -15.13 -5.99
N PRO A 165 -21.73 -15.24 -7.21
CA PRO A 165 -20.89 -16.38 -7.54
C PRO A 165 -19.67 -16.45 -6.63
N GLU A 166 -19.23 -17.66 -6.35
CA GLU A 166 -18.01 -17.89 -5.57
C GLU A 166 -16.77 -17.45 -6.33
N THR A 167 -16.32 -16.22 -6.05
CA THR A 167 -15.05 -15.69 -6.58
C THR A 167 -14.13 -15.28 -5.42
N PRO A 168 -12.80 -15.38 -5.60
CA PRO A 168 -11.87 -15.13 -4.50
C PRO A 168 -11.92 -13.71 -3.90
N GLN A 169 -12.44 -12.72 -4.63
CA GLN A 169 -12.40 -11.31 -4.26
C GLN A 169 -13.74 -10.59 -4.39
N ILE A 170 -14.84 -11.33 -4.56
CA ILE A 170 -16.18 -10.76 -4.67
C ILE A 170 -17.07 -11.33 -3.58
N TRP A 171 -17.61 -10.45 -2.75
CA TRP A 171 -18.63 -10.76 -1.73
C TRP A 171 -19.33 -9.49 -1.30
N ARG A 172 -20.53 -9.63 -0.76
CA ARG A 172 -21.25 -8.55 -0.11
C ARG A 172 -20.73 -8.42 1.33
N THR A 173 -20.04 -7.32 1.63
CA THR A 173 -19.52 -7.10 2.99
C THR A 173 -20.65 -6.94 4.02
N ALA A 174 -20.42 -7.43 5.24
CA ALA A 174 -21.30 -7.18 6.38
C ALA A 174 -20.93 -5.91 7.17
N LEU A 175 -19.86 -5.21 6.78
CA LEU A 175 -19.53 -3.90 7.36
C LEU A 175 -20.62 -2.88 7.04
N SER A 176 -21.02 -2.10 8.04
CA SER A 176 -21.80 -0.89 7.80
C SER A 176 -20.96 0.15 7.04
N GLU A 177 -21.65 1.08 6.38
CA GLU A 177 -21.02 2.16 5.63
C GLU A 177 -20.04 2.96 6.50
N GLU A 178 -20.44 3.27 7.74
CA GLU A 178 -19.61 4.02 8.70
C GLU A 178 -18.32 3.31 9.11
N HIS A 179 -18.28 1.98 9.03
CA HIS A 179 -17.12 1.15 9.36
C HIS A 179 -16.29 0.77 8.14
N TYR A 180 -16.77 1.07 6.94
CA TYR A 180 -16.07 0.71 5.71
C TYR A 180 -14.77 1.52 5.53
N PRO A 181 -13.72 0.96 4.92
CA PRO A 181 -12.43 1.66 4.74
C PRO A 181 -12.52 3.05 4.11
N THR A 182 -13.48 3.27 3.20
CA THR A 182 -13.68 4.59 2.56
C THR A 182 -14.11 5.64 3.58
N SER A 183 -15.00 5.31 4.52
CA SER A 183 -15.45 6.22 5.58
C SER A 183 -14.30 6.56 6.53
N TYR A 184 -13.47 5.57 6.87
CA TYR A 184 -12.24 5.82 7.63
C TYR A 184 -11.30 6.80 6.92
N VAL A 185 -11.06 6.60 5.62
CA VAL A 185 -10.22 7.49 4.83
C VAL A 185 -10.77 8.92 4.83
N GLY A 186 -12.08 9.07 4.64
CA GLY A 186 -12.75 10.37 4.73
C GLY A 186 -12.58 11.03 6.09
N GLU A 187 -12.87 10.29 7.19
CA GLU A 187 -12.70 10.78 8.56
C GLU A 187 -11.28 11.24 8.84
N GLN A 188 -10.27 10.45 8.47
CA GLN A 188 -8.87 10.79 8.74
C GLN A 188 -8.36 11.94 7.86
N ALA A 189 -8.86 12.05 6.62
CA ALA A 189 -8.51 13.18 5.76
C ALA A 189 -9.10 14.50 6.30
N CYS A 190 -10.36 14.50 6.73
CA CYS A 190 -10.96 15.67 7.36
C CYS A 190 -10.20 16.08 8.63
N LYS A 191 -9.88 15.13 9.50
CA LYS A 191 -9.07 15.42 10.70
C LYS A 191 -7.72 16.04 10.36
N PHE A 192 -7.03 15.51 9.37
CA PHE A 192 -5.74 16.06 8.91
C PHE A 192 -5.88 17.51 8.44
N LEU A 193 -6.98 17.85 7.78
CA LEU A 193 -7.23 19.23 7.30
C LEU A 193 -7.63 20.16 8.47
N GLU A 194 -8.45 19.70 9.40
CA GLU A 194 -8.90 20.47 10.56
C GLU A 194 -7.76 20.81 11.53
N GLU A 195 -6.76 19.94 11.65
CA GLU A 195 -5.57 20.15 12.48
C GLU A 195 -4.61 21.24 11.95
N GLN A 196 -4.95 21.93 10.86
CA GLN A 196 -4.11 22.97 10.24
C GLN A 196 -4.40 24.38 10.72
N ASP A 197 -5.47 24.57 11.46
CA ASP A 197 -5.95 25.90 11.85
C ASP A 197 -5.36 26.43 13.19
N ASP A 198 -4.38 25.71 13.76
CA ASP A 198 -3.58 26.12 14.93
C ASP A 198 -2.11 26.40 14.50
#